data_71e2bbe650c1312dec3caa0fb26e2ea9
#
_entry.id   71e2bbe650c1312dec3caa0fb26e2ea9
#
_cell.length_a   1.000
_cell.length_b   1.000
_cell.length_c   1.000
_cell.angle_alpha   90.00
_cell.angle_beta   90.00
_cell.angle_gamma   90.00
#
_symmetry.space_group_name_H-M   'P 1'
#
loop_
_entity.id
_entity.type
_entity.pdbx_description
1 polymer ?
#
loop_
_entity_poly.entity_id
_entity_poly.type
_entity_poly.pdbx_seq_one_letter_code
_entity_poly.pdbx_strand_id
1 'polypeptide(L)'
;MRRAKGWVALSGTASAALLLITLVTLTSVRAASAPPDETRALWVLRSSLTSPASIDSLVASARTYGFNTLLAQVRGRGDAYYSSQLEPRAEDLQAQPASFDPLAHLLSTAHGAGLKVHAWVNINLVASASYLPVAPEHLVYAHPEWLMVPRALARDMATVEPASPAYLGRLARWTRSESGDIEGLYLSPLQPDAAAHLTAVVSDLVARYALDGVQLDYIRFPDERFDFSRYAVAAFRSDVAPGLPAEVRRELDAAAESDPLAYPNALPDEWSRFRRSQLSALVMRLRTAVRSRRPDAVVSAAVTPDVEDAYARRLQDWRTWLESGLIDAVCPMAYTPETPLFARQIASARGLAGTRAVWAGIGAFRLSPAQTVQHIQIARQQGADGFVLFSYDSMTGADRALDPYLAQVSRALFPPASGSK
;
A
#
# COMPACT_ATOMS: atom_id res chain seq x y z
N MET A 1 -1.37 42.82 -97.52
CA MET A 1 -0.01 42.37 -97.90
C MET A 1 0.61 41.50 -96.84
N ARG A 2 1.14 40.33 -97.26
CA ARG A 2 2.05 39.38 -96.55
C ARG A 2 1.55 38.69 -95.30
N ARG A 3 1.16 37.49 -95.46
CA ARG A 3 1.55 36.16 -95.11
C ARG A 3 2.72 35.98 -94.10
N ALA A 4 2.54 35.27 -93.05
CA ALA A 4 3.49 34.25 -92.58
C ALA A 4 2.83 33.23 -91.63
N LYS A 5 3.06 32.03 -91.98
CA LYS A 5 2.71 30.71 -91.41
C LYS A 5 3.23 30.54 -89.96
N GLY A 6 2.60 30.03 -89.05
CA GLY A 6 2.18 28.82 -88.54
C GLY A 6 3.30 27.89 -88.07
N TRP A 7 3.33 27.54 -86.87
CA TRP A 7 3.84 26.23 -86.39
C TRP A 7 3.12 25.85 -85.09
N VAL A 8 2.49 24.71 -85.12
CA VAL A 8 1.86 24.03 -83.95
C VAL A 8 2.95 23.27 -83.23
N ALA A 9 3.14 23.52 -81.96
CA ALA A 9 3.95 22.68 -81.07
C ALA A 9 3.05 22.05 -80.09
N LEU A 10 2.91 20.73 -80.21
CA LEU A 10 2.30 19.85 -79.21
C LEU A 10 3.27 19.72 -77.98
N SER A 11 2.84 20.28 -76.86
CA SER A 11 3.51 20.02 -75.58
C SER A 11 2.72 18.97 -74.83
N GLY A 12 3.25 17.74 -74.80
CA GLY A 12 2.76 16.67 -73.98
C GLY A 12 3.12 16.89 -72.51
N THR A 13 2.12 17.03 -71.67
CA THR A 13 2.28 17.07 -70.23
C THR A 13 2.42 15.64 -69.68
N ALA A 14 3.64 15.26 -69.30
CA ALA A 14 3.90 14.04 -68.51
C ALA A 14 3.51 14.30 -67.07
N SER A 15 2.40 13.73 -66.63
CA SER A 15 2.02 13.70 -65.20
C SER A 15 2.92 12.70 -64.49
N ALA A 16 3.90 13.17 -63.72
CA ALA A 16 4.65 12.36 -62.79
C ALA A 16 3.82 12.15 -61.52
N ALA A 17 3.22 10.98 -61.39
CA ALA A 17 2.60 10.52 -60.13
C ALA A 17 3.68 10.18 -59.11
N LEU A 18 3.88 11.07 -58.12
CA LEU A 18 4.73 10.78 -56.95
C LEU A 18 4.00 9.83 -56.02
N LEU A 19 4.35 8.54 -56.05
CA LEU A 19 3.93 7.57 -55.05
C LEU A 19 4.71 7.84 -53.76
N LEU A 20 4.09 8.49 -52.78
CA LEU A 20 4.58 8.59 -51.42
C LEU A 20 4.38 7.22 -50.74
N ILE A 21 5.40 6.38 -50.73
CA ILE A 21 5.44 5.16 -49.89
C ILE A 21 5.75 5.61 -48.47
N THR A 22 4.72 5.75 -47.63
CA THR A 22 4.88 5.91 -46.20
C THR A 22 5.37 4.57 -45.61
N LEU A 23 6.66 4.48 -45.35
CA LEU A 23 7.27 3.38 -44.65
C LEU A 23 6.85 3.48 -43.17
N VAL A 24 5.76 2.79 -42.80
CA VAL A 24 5.40 2.56 -41.37
C VAL A 24 6.43 1.63 -40.82
N THR A 25 7.47 2.17 -40.19
CA THR A 25 8.38 1.38 -39.35
C THR A 25 7.60 0.90 -38.15
N LEU A 26 7.11 -0.35 -38.19
CA LEU A 26 6.71 -1.08 -37.01
C LEU A 26 7.96 -1.24 -36.15
N THR A 27 8.15 -0.29 -35.22
CA THR A 27 9.07 -0.50 -34.09
C THR A 27 8.44 -1.60 -33.24
N SER A 28 8.89 -2.84 -33.45
CA SER A 28 8.64 -3.92 -32.52
C SER A 28 9.20 -3.47 -31.16
N VAL A 29 8.30 -3.08 -30.24
CA VAL A 29 8.66 -2.83 -28.84
C VAL A 29 9.21 -4.15 -28.33
N ARG A 30 10.53 -4.24 -28.28
CA ARG A 30 11.20 -5.41 -27.71
C ARG A 30 10.78 -5.45 -26.24
N ALA A 31 10.09 -6.52 -25.84
CA ALA A 31 9.71 -6.71 -24.45
C ALA A 31 10.96 -6.54 -23.58
N ALA A 32 10.90 -5.63 -22.60
CA ALA A 32 12.01 -5.45 -21.69
C ALA A 32 12.23 -6.77 -20.95
N SER A 33 13.45 -7.28 -21.01
CA SER A 33 13.83 -8.50 -20.28
C SER A 33 13.69 -8.26 -18.77
N ALA A 34 13.26 -9.29 -18.04
CA ALA A 34 13.22 -9.21 -16.58
C ALA A 34 14.63 -8.97 -16.04
N PRO A 35 14.81 -8.04 -15.06
CA PRO A 35 16.07 -7.93 -14.31
C PRO A 35 16.43 -9.27 -13.65
N PRO A 36 17.72 -9.59 -13.47
CA PRO A 36 18.15 -10.87 -12.88
C PRO A 36 17.53 -11.14 -11.50
N ASP A 37 17.40 -10.10 -10.67
CA ASP A 37 16.89 -10.16 -9.30
C ASP A 37 15.49 -9.58 -9.16
N GLU A 38 14.68 -9.59 -10.22
CA GLU A 38 13.33 -9.02 -10.21
C GLU A 38 12.45 -9.64 -9.14
N THR A 39 11.88 -8.81 -8.27
CA THR A 39 10.82 -9.24 -7.35
C THR A 39 9.52 -9.40 -8.12
N ARG A 40 9.01 -10.63 -8.21
CA ARG A 40 7.72 -10.98 -8.83
C ARG A 40 6.78 -11.44 -7.74
N ALA A 41 5.99 -10.51 -7.22
CA ALA A 41 5.24 -10.74 -6.01
C ALA A 41 3.73 -10.78 -6.22
N LEU A 42 3.05 -11.49 -5.33
CA LEU A 42 1.60 -11.49 -5.16
C LEU A 42 1.24 -10.91 -3.80
N TRP A 43 0.31 -9.94 -3.76
CA TRP A 43 -0.44 -9.66 -2.56
C TRP A 43 -1.48 -10.75 -2.35
N VAL A 44 -1.45 -11.35 -1.17
CA VAL A 44 -2.34 -12.44 -0.78
C VAL A 44 -3.19 -11.98 0.38
N LEU A 45 -4.50 -11.92 0.18
CA LEU A 45 -5.43 -11.58 1.26
C LEU A 45 -5.50 -12.70 2.29
N ARG A 46 -5.82 -12.35 3.50
CA ARG A 46 -5.98 -13.29 4.63
C ARG A 46 -7.00 -14.40 4.37
N SER A 47 -7.99 -14.17 3.49
CA SER A 47 -8.96 -15.19 3.08
C SER A 47 -8.32 -16.43 2.45
N SER A 48 -7.18 -16.31 1.79
CA SER A 48 -6.39 -17.44 1.27
C SER A 48 -5.55 -18.15 2.33
N LEU A 49 -5.51 -17.66 3.57
CA LEU A 49 -4.73 -18.23 4.68
C LEU A 49 -5.59 -19.04 5.67
N THR A 50 -6.84 -19.35 5.32
CA THR A 50 -7.82 -19.91 6.25
C THR A 50 -7.75 -21.44 6.41
N SER A 51 -6.99 -22.15 5.57
CA SER A 51 -6.80 -23.60 5.69
C SER A 51 -5.46 -24.05 5.10
N PRO A 52 -4.94 -25.23 5.50
CA PRO A 52 -3.76 -25.82 4.88
C PRO A 52 -3.93 -25.99 3.36
N ALA A 53 -5.07 -26.49 2.89
CA ALA A 53 -5.31 -26.73 1.48
C ALA A 53 -5.32 -25.43 0.64
N SER A 54 -5.87 -24.32 1.16
CA SER A 54 -5.82 -23.03 0.46
C SER A 54 -4.40 -22.48 0.37
N ILE A 55 -3.61 -22.65 1.42
CA ILE A 55 -2.19 -22.24 1.46
C ILE A 55 -1.36 -23.07 0.46
N ASP A 56 -1.54 -24.40 0.45
CA ASP A 56 -0.83 -25.29 -0.49
C ASP A 56 -1.16 -24.95 -1.94
N SER A 57 -2.43 -24.68 -2.24
CA SER A 57 -2.87 -24.25 -3.56
C SER A 57 -2.29 -22.91 -3.98
N LEU A 58 -2.21 -21.93 -3.05
CA LEU A 58 -1.58 -20.64 -3.26
C LEU A 58 -0.09 -20.80 -3.64
N VAL A 59 0.67 -21.58 -2.86
CA VAL A 59 2.10 -21.79 -3.08
C VAL A 59 2.34 -22.52 -4.41
N ALA A 60 1.56 -23.55 -4.71
CA ALA A 60 1.64 -24.27 -5.98
C ALA A 60 1.36 -23.35 -7.18
N SER A 61 0.33 -22.50 -7.08
CA SER A 61 0.00 -21.51 -8.12
C SER A 61 1.11 -20.48 -8.31
N ALA A 62 1.60 -19.88 -7.22
CA ALA A 62 2.66 -18.88 -7.29
C ALA A 62 3.92 -19.44 -7.98
N ARG A 63 4.35 -20.64 -7.59
CA ARG A 63 5.50 -21.30 -8.21
C ARG A 63 5.25 -21.62 -9.69
N THR A 64 4.11 -22.23 -10.01
CA THR A 64 3.75 -22.63 -11.38
C THR A 64 3.74 -21.42 -12.32
N TYR A 65 3.27 -20.29 -11.86
CA TYR A 65 3.15 -19.07 -12.67
C TYR A 65 4.36 -18.13 -12.57
N GLY A 66 5.48 -18.59 -12.02
CA GLY A 66 6.77 -17.87 -12.07
C GLY A 66 6.92 -16.71 -11.09
N PHE A 67 6.07 -16.62 -10.07
CA PHE A 67 6.25 -15.70 -8.95
C PHE A 67 7.32 -16.23 -7.98
N ASN A 68 7.98 -15.33 -7.26
CA ASN A 68 9.05 -15.67 -6.34
C ASN A 68 8.86 -15.12 -4.93
N THR A 69 7.82 -14.30 -4.71
CA THR A 69 7.58 -13.63 -3.42
C THR A 69 6.07 -13.56 -3.12
N LEU A 70 5.69 -13.87 -1.90
CA LEU A 70 4.35 -13.73 -1.37
C LEU A 70 4.32 -12.63 -0.30
N LEU A 71 3.46 -11.63 -0.47
CA LEU A 71 3.15 -10.62 0.53
C LEU A 71 1.82 -11.05 1.18
N ALA A 72 1.90 -11.84 2.26
CA ALA A 72 0.75 -12.48 2.88
C ALA A 72 0.19 -11.63 4.01
N GLN A 73 -1.11 -11.27 3.94
CA GLN A 73 -1.78 -10.45 4.94
C GLN A 73 -2.02 -11.24 6.22
N VAL A 74 -1.04 -11.21 7.12
CA VAL A 74 -1.08 -11.94 8.40
C VAL A 74 -1.72 -11.15 9.53
N ARG A 75 -1.85 -9.83 9.38
CA ARG A 75 -2.57 -8.92 10.25
C ARG A 75 -3.44 -7.99 9.42
N GLY A 76 -4.73 -8.19 9.47
CA GLY A 76 -5.68 -7.46 8.63
C GLY A 76 -6.34 -6.28 9.35
N ARG A 77 -6.89 -6.54 10.54
CA ARG A 77 -7.69 -5.55 11.29
C ARG A 77 -7.50 -5.69 12.80
N GLY A 78 -6.23 -5.74 13.28
CA GLY A 78 -5.94 -5.99 14.70
C GLY A 78 -6.25 -7.42 15.12
N ASP A 79 -6.21 -8.33 14.17
CA ASP A 79 -6.41 -9.76 14.29
C ASP A 79 -5.23 -10.54 13.70
N ALA A 80 -4.94 -11.73 14.19
CA ALA A 80 -3.77 -12.50 13.82
C ALA A 80 -4.13 -13.77 13.03
N TYR A 81 -3.51 -13.91 11.82
CA TYR A 81 -3.45 -15.15 11.04
C TYR A 81 -2.14 -15.92 11.32
N TYR A 82 -1.73 -15.90 12.57
CA TYR A 82 -0.56 -16.59 13.15
C TYR A 82 -0.80 -16.80 14.64
N SER A 83 0.03 -17.61 15.30
CA SER A 83 -0.07 -17.74 16.75
C SER A 83 0.42 -16.47 17.43
N SER A 84 -0.48 -15.63 17.90
CA SER A 84 -0.19 -14.37 18.61
C SER A 84 -0.57 -14.48 20.10
N GLN A 85 0.18 -13.74 20.94
CA GLN A 85 -0.17 -13.52 22.36
C GLN A 85 -0.63 -12.06 22.59
N LEU A 86 -0.61 -11.23 21.55
CA LEU A 86 -0.84 -9.78 21.63
C LEU A 86 -2.15 -9.34 20.99
N GLU A 87 -2.63 -10.09 20.02
CA GLU A 87 -3.86 -9.80 19.30
C GLU A 87 -4.70 -11.07 19.14
N PRO A 88 -6.04 -10.97 19.08
CA PRO A 88 -6.91 -12.12 18.96
C PRO A 88 -6.67 -12.90 17.68
N ARG A 89 -6.87 -14.21 17.74
CA ARG A 89 -6.91 -15.07 16.57
C ARG A 89 -8.02 -14.60 15.64
N ALA A 90 -7.73 -14.53 14.33
CA ALA A 90 -8.70 -14.10 13.35
C ALA A 90 -9.97 -14.96 13.37
N GLU A 91 -11.13 -14.32 13.25
CA GLU A 91 -12.44 -14.97 13.28
C GLU A 91 -12.60 -16.02 12.18
N ASP A 92 -12.06 -15.76 11.00
CA ASP A 92 -12.08 -16.67 9.84
C ASP A 92 -11.37 -18.02 10.12
N LEU A 93 -10.61 -18.10 11.20
CA LEU A 93 -9.90 -19.33 11.62
C LEU A 93 -10.66 -20.17 12.65
N GLN A 94 -11.87 -19.77 13.06
CA GLN A 94 -12.65 -20.49 14.09
C GLN A 94 -12.97 -21.93 13.70
N ALA A 95 -13.16 -22.21 12.42
CA ALA A 95 -13.41 -23.56 11.93
C ALA A 95 -12.16 -24.46 11.91
N GLN A 96 -10.98 -23.91 12.14
CA GLN A 96 -9.72 -24.64 12.15
C GLN A 96 -9.32 -25.03 13.59
N PRO A 97 -8.59 -26.14 13.77
CA PRO A 97 -8.02 -26.48 15.07
C PRO A 97 -7.23 -25.32 15.67
N ALA A 98 -7.28 -25.15 16.98
CA ALA A 98 -6.53 -24.10 17.68
C ALA A 98 -5.00 -24.18 17.46
N SER A 99 -4.50 -25.39 17.17
CA SER A 99 -3.09 -25.64 16.85
C SER A 99 -2.69 -25.25 15.41
N PHE A 100 -3.66 -24.98 14.53
CA PHE A 100 -3.35 -24.54 13.18
C PHE A 100 -2.81 -23.11 13.17
N ASP A 101 -1.56 -22.97 12.72
CA ASP A 101 -0.88 -21.70 12.54
C ASP A 101 -0.70 -21.44 11.03
N PRO A 102 -1.51 -20.56 10.45
CA PRO A 102 -1.45 -20.28 9.01
C PRO A 102 -0.10 -19.80 8.51
N LEU A 103 0.55 -18.90 9.26
CA LEU A 103 1.85 -18.35 8.86
C LEU A 103 2.96 -19.39 8.95
N ALA A 104 2.98 -20.21 9.98
CA ALA A 104 3.96 -21.30 10.09
C ALA A 104 3.81 -22.29 8.93
N HIS A 105 2.56 -22.66 8.58
CA HIS A 105 2.28 -23.53 7.43
C HIS A 105 2.72 -22.89 6.11
N LEU A 106 2.37 -21.61 5.88
CA LEU A 106 2.77 -20.88 4.69
C LEU A 106 4.29 -20.81 4.52
N LEU A 107 5.02 -20.48 5.60
CA LEU A 107 6.48 -20.38 5.55
C LEU A 107 7.13 -21.73 5.20
N SER A 108 6.68 -22.82 5.86
CA SER A 108 7.19 -24.16 5.58
C SER A 108 6.98 -24.56 4.12
N THR A 109 5.76 -24.37 3.59
CA THR A 109 5.41 -24.76 2.23
C THR A 109 6.08 -23.86 1.19
N ALA A 110 6.07 -22.54 1.41
CA ALA A 110 6.63 -21.55 0.47
C ALA A 110 8.16 -21.66 0.37
N HIS A 111 8.86 -21.75 1.51
CA HIS A 111 10.32 -21.93 1.51
C HIS A 111 10.73 -23.26 0.88
N GLY A 112 9.97 -24.34 1.14
CA GLY A 112 10.15 -25.64 0.48
C GLY A 112 9.97 -25.56 -1.05
N ALA A 113 9.19 -24.60 -1.53
CA ALA A 113 9.00 -24.31 -2.94
C ALA A 113 9.99 -23.25 -3.51
N GLY A 114 10.88 -22.70 -2.70
CA GLY A 114 11.85 -21.66 -3.08
C GLY A 114 11.22 -20.26 -3.23
N LEU A 115 10.08 -20.00 -2.58
CA LEU A 115 9.43 -18.69 -2.56
C LEU A 115 9.82 -17.93 -1.29
N LYS A 116 9.92 -16.60 -1.41
CA LYS A 116 10.06 -15.68 -0.26
C LYS A 116 8.68 -15.33 0.30
N VAL A 117 8.62 -15.13 1.63
CA VAL A 117 7.40 -14.72 2.33
C VAL A 117 7.65 -13.44 3.11
N HIS A 118 6.92 -12.39 2.77
CA HIS A 118 6.86 -11.17 3.55
C HIS A 118 5.54 -11.12 4.31
N ALA A 119 5.60 -10.84 5.59
CA ALA A 119 4.40 -10.57 6.37
C ALA A 119 3.81 -9.22 5.97
N TRP A 120 2.64 -9.22 5.37
CA TRP A 120 1.87 -7.99 5.14
C TRP A 120 1.07 -7.68 6.39
N VAL A 121 1.39 -6.53 7.00
CA VAL A 121 0.83 -6.07 8.26
C VAL A 121 0.13 -4.73 8.03
N ASN A 122 -1.19 -4.70 8.19
CA ASN A 122 -1.93 -3.42 8.28
C ASN A 122 -1.59 -2.78 9.63
N ILE A 123 -0.91 -1.64 9.60
CA ILE A 123 -0.39 -1.02 10.83
C ILE A 123 -1.51 -0.29 11.57
N ASN A 124 -2.04 0.80 11.01
CA ASN A 124 -2.98 1.64 11.74
C ASN A 124 -4.45 1.18 11.61
N LEU A 125 -4.84 0.53 10.49
CA LEU A 125 -6.22 0.05 10.30
C LEU A 125 -6.50 -1.15 11.22
N VAL A 126 -7.54 -1.04 12.08
CA VAL A 126 -7.87 -2.08 13.08
C VAL A 126 -9.32 -2.54 13.07
N ALA A 127 -10.20 -1.90 12.32
CA ALA A 127 -11.57 -2.40 12.14
C ALA A 127 -12.13 -1.94 10.80
N SER A 128 -13.17 -2.64 10.31
CA SER A 128 -13.90 -2.27 9.10
C SER A 128 -14.80 -1.05 9.33
N ALA A 129 -15.05 -0.28 8.27
CA ALA A 129 -16.11 0.72 8.30
C ALA A 129 -17.51 0.08 8.44
N SER A 130 -17.70 -1.14 7.93
CA SER A 130 -19.00 -1.80 7.85
C SER A 130 -19.39 -2.52 9.15
N TYR A 131 -18.43 -3.12 9.87
CA TYR A 131 -18.67 -3.91 11.08
C TYR A 131 -17.51 -3.81 12.07
N LEU A 132 -17.84 -3.94 13.35
CA LEU A 132 -16.85 -4.05 14.42
C LEU A 132 -16.42 -5.51 14.61
N PRO A 133 -15.21 -5.77 15.12
CA PRO A 133 -14.76 -7.10 15.48
C PRO A 133 -15.67 -7.78 16.50
N VAL A 134 -15.77 -9.11 16.45
CA VAL A 134 -16.59 -9.89 17.40
C VAL A 134 -15.84 -10.19 18.70
N ALA A 135 -14.52 -10.37 18.62
CA ALA A 135 -13.69 -10.70 19.78
C ALA A 135 -13.69 -9.56 20.81
N PRO A 136 -14.16 -9.80 22.06
CA PRO A 136 -14.28 -8.74 23.07
C PRO A 136 -12.92 -8.21 23.55
N GLU A 137 -11.85 -9.00 23.43
CA GLU A 137 -10.48 -8.61 23.73
C GLU A 137 -9.81 -7.79 22.62
N HIS A 138 -10.52 -7.53 21.53
CA HIS A 138 -9.98 -6.77 20.42
C HIS A 138 -9.68 -5.31 20.81
N LEU A 139 -8.61 -4.73 20.20
CA LEU A 139 -8.10 -3.39 20.52
C LEU A 139 -9.16 -2.27 20.53
N VAL A 140 -10.14 -2.32 19.64
CA VAL A 140 -11.21 -1.30 19.59
C VAL A 140 -12.05 -1.25 20.85
N TYR A 141 -12.15 -2.35 21.60
CA TYR A 141 -12.87 -2.46 22.87
C TYR A 141 -11.95 -2.29 24.08
N ALA A 142 -10.75 -2.87 23.99
CA ALA A 142 -9.77 -2.80 25.07
C ALA A 142 -9.17 -1.40 25.23
N HIS A 143 -8.95 -0.71 24.10
CA HIS A 143 -8.24 0.57 24.04
C HIS A 143 -8.91 1.55 23.07
N PRO A 144 -10.18 1.93 23.28
CA PRO A 144 -10.87 2.88 22.40
C PRO A 144 -10.20 4.25 22.37
N GLU A 145 -9.45 4.64 23.41
CA GLU A 145 -8.67 5.87 23.49
C GLU A 145 -7.48 5.91 22.50
N TRP A 146 -7.09 4.76 21.94
CA TRP A 146 -6.03 4.70 20.93
C TRP A 146 -6.55 5.01 19.51
N LEU A 147 -7.87 5.07 19.32
CA LEU A 147 -8.48 5.30 18.02
C LEU A 147 -8.35 6.75 17.58
N MET A 148 -8.06 6.94 16.31
CA MET A 148 -8.09 8.27 15.69
C MET A 148 -9.50 8.84 15.72
N VAL A 149 -9.61 10.13 16.00
CA VAL A 149 -10.85 10.88 15.98
C VAL A 149 -10.87 11.82 14.77
N PRO A 150 -11.90 11.78 13.93
CA PRO A 150 -12.03 12.73 12.83
C PRO A 150 -12.32 14.14 13.35
N ARG A 151 -11.83 15.18 12.63
CA ARG A 151 -12.04 16.59 12.99
C ARG A 151 -13.50 16.93 13.23
N ALA A 152 -14.41 16.35 12.44
CA ALA A 152 -15.85 16.59 12.56
C ALA A 152 -16.43 16.18 13.93
N LEU A 153 -15.84 15.18 14.58
CA LEU A 153 -16.27 14.71 15.90
C LEU A 153 -15.43 15.26 17.07
N ALA A 154 -14.33 15.98 16.78
CA ALA A 154 -13.34 16.32 17.80
C ALA A 154 -13.94 17.03 19.03
N ARG A 155 -14.82 18.03 18.81
CA ARG A 155 -15.47 18.78 19.91
C ARG A 155 -16.43 17.92 20.73
N ASP A 156 -17.23 17.09 20.05
CA ASP A 156 -18.18 16.18 20.71
C ASP A 156 -17.45 15.08 21.49
N MET A 157 -16.37 14.57 20.93
CA MET A 157 -15.56 13.50 21.53
C MET A 157 -14.68 14.01 22.68
N ALA A 158 -14.40 15.31 22.73
CA ALA A 158 -13.59 15.90 23.81
C ALA A 158 -14.23 15.72 25.20
N THR A 159 -15.55 15.59 25.27
CA THR A 159 -16.31 15.42 26.52
C THR A 159 -16.76 13.98 26.79
N VAL A 160 -16.54 13.06 25.84
CA VAL A 160 -16.95 11.65 25.98
C VAL A 160 -15.80 10.83 26.53
N GLU A 161 -16.06 10.10 27.61
CA GLU A 161 -15.05 9.20 28.18
C GLU A 161 -14.76 8.03 27.22
N PRO A 162 -13.47 7.75 26.90
CA PRO A 162 -13.10 6.67 25.98
C PRO A 162 -13.62 5.30 26.39
N ALA A 163 -13.63 4.98 27.69
CA ALA A 163 -14.17 3.73 28.21
C ALA A 163 -15.70 3.61 28.08
N SER A 164 -16.40 4.70 27.73
CA SER A 164 -17.83 4.67 27.50
C SER A 164 -18.17 3.97 26.17
N PRO A 165 -19.18 3.10 26.13
CA PRO A 165 -19.68 2.53 24.87
C PRO A 165 -20.10 3.59 23.84
N ALA A 166 -20.44 4.80 24.30
CA ALA A 166 -20.81 5.93 23.44
C ALA A 166 -19.60 6.41 22.61
N TYR A 167 -18.38 6.29 23.13
CA TYR A 167 -17.16 6.71 22.40
C TYR A 167 -16.95 5.89 21.13
N LEU A 168 -16.80 4.59 21.27
CA LEU A 168 -16.66 3.68 20.13
C LEU A 168 -17.89 3.73 19.21
N GLY A 169 -19.10 3.78 19.80
CA GLY A 169 -20.34 3.85 19.04
C GLY A 169 -20.46 5.10 18.15
N ARG A 170 -19.96 6.27 18.60
CA ARG A 170 -19.94 7.50 17.77
C ARG A 170 -18.92 7.38 16.64
N LEU A 171 -17.70 6.92 16.93
CA LEU A 171 -16.68 6.70 15.92
C LEU A 171 -17.15 5.70 14.85
N ALA A 172 -17.68 4.56 15.25
CA ALA A 172 -18.16 3.54 14.32
C ALA A 172 -19.31 4.02 13.43
N ARG A 173 -20.27 4.79 13.98
CA ARG A 173 -21.37 5.36 13.18
C ARG A 173 -20.86 6.36 12.15
N TRP A 174 -19.98 7.27 12.57
CA TRP A 174 -19.40 8.26 11.66
C TRP A 174 -18.58 7.58 10.56
N THR A 175 -17.71 6.64 10.92
CA THR A 175 -16.89 5.87 9.95
C THR A 175 -17.77 5.14 8.95
N ARG A 176 -18.91 4.59 9.39
CA ARG A 176 -19.86 3.91 8.48
C ARG A 176 -20.53 4.89 7.52
N SER A 177 -20.87 6.11 7.96
CA SER A 177 -21.42 7.14 7.06
C SER A 177 -20.43 7.64 6.04
N GLU A 178 -19.12 7.56 6.32
CA GLU A 178 -18.03 7.96 5.45
C GLU A 178 -17.36 6.77 4.72
N SER A 179 -17.99 5.60 4.70
CA SER A 179 -17.39 4.34 4.19
C SER A 179 -17.02 4.35 2.71
N GLY A 180 -17.44 5.36 1.95
CA GLY A 180 -16.95 5.60 0.59
C GLY A 180 -15.51 6.09 0.52
N ASP A 181 -15.05 6.79 1.56
CA ASP A 181 -13.71 7.41 1.64
C ASP A 181 -12.84 6.83 2.74
N ILE A 182 -13.46 6.32 3.82
CA ILE A 182 -12.78 5.85 5.03
C ILE A 182 -12.99 4.34 5.20
N GLU A 183 -11.91 3.59 5.15
CA GLU A 183 -11.93 2.11 5.14
C GLU A 183 -12.31 1.49 6.50
N GLY A 184 -12.14 2.25 7.60
CA GLY A 184 -12.43 1.73 8.93
C GLY A 184 -11.92 2.59 10.08
N LEU A 185 -11.75 1.96 11.26
CA LEU A 185 -11.16 2.58 12.44
C LEU A 185 -9.63 2.38 12.43
N TYR A 186 -8.92 3.43 12.82
CA TYR A 186 -7.46 3.48 12.79
C TYR A 186 -6.89 3.78 14.17
N LEU A 187 -5.80 3.12 14.54
CA LEU A 187 -4.96 3.47 15.69
C LEU A 187 -4.17 4.73 15.40
N SER A 188 -4.07 5.60 16.40
CA SER A 188 -3.28 6.82 16.33
C SER A 188 -1.79 6.55 16.54
N PRO A 189 -0.91 6.91 15.59
CA PRO A 189 0.54 6.86 15.80
C PRO A 189 1.02 7.91 16.80
N LEU A 190 0.17 8.88 17.16
CA LEU A 190 0.45 9.90 18.16
C LEU A 190 0.30 9.36 19.59
N GLN A 191 -0.44 8.25 19.76
CA GLN A 191 -0.67 7.59 21.05
C GLN A 191 0.53 6.67 21.36
N PRO A 192 1.34 6.96 22.40
CA PRO A 192 2.57 6.20 22.67
C PRO A 192 2.33 4.72 22.93
N ASP A 193 1.25 4.39 23.64
CA ASP A 193 0.93 3.00 23.98
C ASP A 193 0.45 2.23 22.74
N ALA A 194 -0.31 2.87 21.84
CA ALA A 194 -0.66 2.27 20.55
C ALA A 194 0.59 2.01 19.69
N ALA A 195 1.52 2.98 19.63
CA ALA A 195 2.77 2.83 18.92
C ALA A 195 3.67 1.74 19.53
N ALA A 196 3.69 1.62 20.87
CA ALA A 196 4.41 0.57 21.58
C ALA A 196 3.80 -0.81 21.31
N HIS A 197 2.47 -0.94 21.34
CA HIS A 197 1.75 -2.17 20.99
C HIS A 197 2.07 -2.63 19.57
N LEU A 198 1.94 -1.74 18.57
CA LEU A 198 2.26 -2.05 17.17
C LEU A 198 3.72 -2.50 17.01
N THR A 199 4.64 -1.87 17.75
CA THR A 199 6.05 -2.25 17.76
C THR A 199 6.24 -3.64 18.37
N ALA A 200 5.53 -3.96 19.46
CA ALA A 200 5.58 -5.26 20.09
C ALA A 200 5.03 -6.37 19.19
N VAL A 201 3.90 -6.11 18.49
CA VAL A 201 3.29 -7.04 17.52
C VAL A 201 4.30 -7.39 16.41
N VAL A 202 4.92 -6.39 15.79
CA VAL A 202 5.91 -6.62 14.72
C VAL A 202 7.16 -7.31 15.28
N SER A 203 7.62 -6.94 16.47
CA SER A 203 8.78 -7.57 17.11
C SER A 203 8.52 -9.05 17.44
N ASP A 204 7.35 -9.40 17.96
CA ASP A 204 6.95 -10.78 18.24
C ASP A 204 6.89 -11.59 16.93
N LEU A 205 6.26 -11.03 15.91
CA LEU A 205 6.14 -11.66 14.59
C LEU A 205 7.51 -12.04 14.00
N VAL A 206 8.44 -11.10 13.93
CA VAL A 206 9.77 -11.34 13.34
C VAL A 206 10.69 -12.17 14.24
N ALA A 207 10.44 -12.22 15.54
CA ALA A 207 11.19 -13.06 16.47
C ALA A 207 10.82 -14.54 16.32
N ARG A 208 9.56 -14.83 16.04
CA ARG A 208 9.02 -16.20 16.03
C ARG A 208 9.01 -16.84 14.66
N TYR A 209 8.94 -16.05 13.58
CA TYR A 209 8.79 -16.57 12.23
C TYR A 209 9.98 -16.21 11.36
N ALA A 210 10.40 -17.15 10.50
CA ALA A 210 11.52 -16.98 9.58
C ALA A 210 11.10 -16.19 8.32
N LEU A 211 10.67 -14.95 8.52
CA LEU A 211 10.23 -14.05 7.45
C LEU A 211 11.40 -13.53 6.62
N ASP A 212 11.19 -13.43 5.30
CA ASP A 212 12.12 -12.75 4.38
C ASP A 212 11.92 -11.23 4.38
N GLY A 213 10.77 -10.76 4.85
CA GLY A 213 10.47 -9.34 4.97
C GLY A 213 9.17 -9.05 5.71
N VAL A 214 8.97 -7.76 5.96
CA VAL A 214 7.72 -7.20 6.49
C VAL A 214 7.27 -6.09 5.57
N GLN A 215 6.01 -6.13 5.14
CA GLN A 215 5.38 -5.05 4.41
C GLN A 215 4.45 -4.28 5.33
N LEU A 216 4.75 -2.99 5.49
CA LEU A 216 3.94 -2.05 6.23
C LEU A 216 2.85 -1.50 5.31
N ASP A 217 1.61 -1.84 5.59
CA ASP A 217 0.45 -1.29 4.90
C ASP A 217 -0.42 -0.51 5.88
N TYR A 218 -1.27 0.37 5.37
CA TYR A 218 -2.02 1.31 6.19
C TYR A 218 -1.15 2.06 7.21
N ILE A 219 0.14 2.22 6.90
CA ILE A 219 1.08 3.08 7.61
C ILE A 219 0.87 4.52 7.13
N ARG A 220 -0.32 5.03 7.45
CA ARG A 220 -0.83 6.32 7.01
C ARG A 220 -2.02 6.75 7.85
N PHE A 221 -2.36 8.02 7.77
CA PHE A 221 -3.68 8.50 8.23
C PHE A 221 -4.75 8.17 7.17
N PRO A 222 -6.03 8.03 7.55
CA PRO A 222 -7.11 7.90 6.57
C PRO A 222 -7.10 9.04 5.56
N ASP A 223 -7.05 10.28 6.06
CA ASP A 223 -6.81 11.53 5.34
C ASP A 223 -6.41 12.66 6.31
N GLU A 224 -6.28 13.90 5.83
CA GLU A 224 -5.90 15.07 6.62
C GLU A 224 -6.91 15.45 7.71
N ARG A 225 -8.15 14.94 7.66
CA ARG A 225 -9.19 15.14 8.68
C ARG A 225 -8.92 14.37 9.98
N PHE A 226 -7.81 13.61 10.08
CA PHE A 226 -7.38 12.81 11.24
C PHE A 226 -5.96 13.20 11.68
N ASP A 227 -5.55 12.95 12.93
CA ASP A 227 -6.27 12.56 14.13
C ASP A 227 -6.50 13.81 14.98
N PHE A 228 -7.71 14.03 15.46
CA PHE A 228 -8.07 15.14 16.35
C PHE A 228 -8.61 14.63 17.69
N SER A 229 -8.07 13.51 18.18
CA SER A 229 -8.37 13.02 19.52
C SER A 229 -7.83 13.96 20.59
N ARG A 230 -8.41 13.89 21.80
CA ARG A 230 -7.94 14.68 22.95
C ARG A 230 -6.44 14.53 23.18
N TYR A 231 -5.94 13.28 23.08
CA TYR A 231 -4.53 13.02 23.27
C TYR A 231 -3.68 13.68 22.17
N ALA A 232 -4.05 13.48 20.91
CA ALA A 232 -3.32 14.03 19.77
C ALA A 232 -3.16 15.55 19.85
N VAL A 233 -4.25 16.25 20.18
CA VAL A 233 -4.26 17.71 20.32
C VAL A 233 -3.42 18.17 21.53
N ALA A 234 -3.54 17.47 22.66
CA ALA A 234 -2.75 17.78 23.86
C ALA A 234 -1.24 17.54 23.62
N ALA A 235 -0.88 16.44 22.95
CA ALA A 235 0.51 16.15 22.57
C ALA A 235 1.09 17.23 21.64
N PHE A 236 0.32 17.67 20.65
CA PHE A 236 0.73 18.77 19.77
C PHE A 236 0.93 20.08 20.53
N ARG A 237 -0.02 20.44 21.41
CA ARG A 237 0.13 21.64 22.26
C ARG A 237 1.43 21.57 23.07
N SER A 238 1.73 20.42 23.68
CA SER A 238 2.95 20.22 24.46
C SER A 238 4.22 20.33 23.61
N ASP A 239 4.17 19.90 22.35
CA ASP A 239 5.30 19.97 21.41
C ASP A 239 5.57 21.39 20.93
N VAL A 240 4.49 22.11 20.53
CA VAL A 240 4.65 23.41 19.85
C VAL A 240 4.73 24.60 20.81
N ALA A 241 4.06 24.55 21.96
CA ALA A 241 3.93 25.69 22.89
C ALA A 241 5.27 26.26 23.40
N PRO A 242 6.32 25.46 23.67
CA PRO A 242 7.62 26.00 24.11
C PRO A 242 8.30 26.90 23.09
N GLY A 243 8.03 26.71 21.79
CA GLY A 243 8.60 27.50 20.68
C GLY A 243 7.82 28.78 20.35
N LEU A 244 6.62 28.98 20.94
CA LEU A 244 5.79 30.13 20.63
C LEU A 244 6.14 31.36 21.46
N PRO A 245 5.99 32.59 20.92
CA PRO A 245 6.01 33.81 21.69
C PRO A 245 5.03 33.74 22.86
N ALA A 246 5.42 34.28 24.04
CA ALA A 246 4.64 34.17 25.25
C ALA A 246 3.22 34.75 25.15
N GLU A 247 3.03 35.79 24.33
CA GLU A 247 1.71 36.39 24.09
C GLU A 247 0.82 35.46 23.26
N VAL A 248 1.33 34.96 22.12
CA VAL A 248 0.62 33.99 21.25
C VAL A 248 0.22 32.75 22.05
N ARG A 249 1.13 32.23 22.86
CA ARG A 249 0.84 31.08 23.73
C ARG A 249 -0.30 31.36 24.69
N ARG A 250 -0.30 32.53 25.36
CA ARG A 250 -1.38 32.91 26.30
C ARG A 250 -2.73 33.02 25.61
N GLU A 251 -2.76 33.62 24.41
CA GLU A 251 -3.99 33.72 23.60
C GLU A 251 -4.53 32.33 23.21
N LEU A 252 -3.64 31.45 22.74
CA LEU A 252 -4.03 30.08 22.35
C LEU A 252 -4.44 29.24 23.55
N ASP A 253 -3.79 29.40 24.70
CA ASP A 253 -4.17 28.73 25.95
C ASP A 253 -5.55 29.15 26.41
N ALA A 254 -5.85 30.45 26.37
CA ALA A 254 -7.20 30.97 26.70
C ALA A 254 -8.27 30.48 25.69
N ALA A 255 -7.96 30.46 24.40
CA ALA A 255 -8.87 29.94 23.39
C ALA A 255 -9.11 28.42 23.56
N ALA A 256 -8.11 27.66 23.98
CA ALA A 256 -8.21 26.22 24.19
C ALA A 256 -9.13 25.81 25.37
N GLU A 257 -9.46 26.74 26.29
CA GLU A 257 -10.43 26.49 27.35
C GLU A 257 -11.84 26.25 26.79
N SER A 258 -12.18 26.87 25.67
CA SER A 258 -13.51 26.76 25.02
C SER A 258 -13.49 25.98 23.69
N ASP A 259 -12.36 25.94 22.98
CA ASP A 259 -12.21 25.20 21.72
C ASP A 259 -10.99 24.26 21.80
N PRO A 260 -11.20 22.93 21.91
CA PRO A 260 -10.12 21.96 21.92
C PRO A 260 -9.26 22.01 20.65
N LEU A 261 -9.75 22.61 19.57
CA LEU A 261 -9.02 22.73 18.30
C LEU A 261 -8.28 24.06 18.13
N ALA A 262 -8.18 24.90 19.17
CA ALA A 262 -7.54 26.24 19.08
C ALA A 262 -6.10 26.16 18.50
N TYR A 263 -5.26 25.26 19.02
CA TYR A 263 -3.89 25.09 18.55
C TYR A 263 -3.80 24.54 17.11
N PRO A 264 -4.48 23.42 16.74
CA PRO A 264 -4.48 22.94 15.35
C PRO A 264 -5.06 23.95 14.34
N ASN A 265 -6.04 24.78 14.78
CA ASN A 265 -6.66 25.79 13.91
C ASN A 265 -5.71 26.97 13.66
N ALA A 266 -4.97 27.38 14.66
CA ALA A 266 -4.04 28.50 14.56
C ALA A 266 -2.72 28.12 13.87
N LEU A 267 -2.30 26.87 13.96
CA LEU A 267 -1.01 26.35 13.51
C LEU A 267 -1.18 25.11 12.60
N PRO A 268 -1.89 25.23 11.46
CA PRO A 268 -2.24 24.08 10.62
C PRO A 268 -1.05 23.38 9.98
N ASP A 269 0.01 24.13 9.63
CA ASP A 269 1.22 23.58 9.01
C ASP A 269 2.07 22.82 10.04
N GLU A 270 2.21 23.37 11.26
CA GLU A 270 2.86 22.72 12.38
C GLU A 270 2.12 21.45 12.79
N TRP A 271 0.78 21.52 12.82
CA TRP A 271 -0.07 20.36 13.09
C TRP A 271 0.17 19.25 12.08
N SER A 272 0.20 19.57 10.79
CA SER A 272 0.46 18.60 9.73
C SER A 272 1.88 18.04 9.81
N ARG A 273 2.88 18.88 10.10
CA ARG A 273 4.27 18.47 10.32
C ARG A 273 4.40 17.53 11.52
N PHE A 274 3.78 17.88 12.64
CA PHE A 274 3.78 17.07 13.85
C PHE A 274 3.22 15.67 13.60
N ARG A 275 2.06 15.55 12.97
CA ARG A 275 1.45 14.25 12.65
C ARG A 275 2.35 13.40 11.74
N ARG A 276 2.95 14.01 10.70
CA ARG A 276 3.91 13.31 9.81
C ARG A 276 5.15 12.83 10.56
N SER A 277 5.70 13.65 11.45
CA SER A 277 6.87 13.26 12.23
C SER A 277 6.59 12.07 13.16
N GLN A 278 5.42 12.04 13.80
CA GLN A 278 5.00 10.91 14.65
C GLN A 278 4.80 9.61 13.85
N LEU A 279 4.22 9.72 12.66
CA LEU A 279 4.09 8.56 11.78
C LEU A 279 5.47 8.04 11.32
N SER A 280 6.37 8.93 10.95
CA SER A 280 7.76 8.57 10.58
C SER A 280 8.53 7.97 11.76
N ALA A 281 8.29 8.47 12.98
CA ALA A 281 8.86 7.89 14.20
C ALA A 281 8.34 6.45 14.44
N LEU A 282 7.06 6.18 14.14
CA LEU A 282 6.53 4.81 14.19
C LEU A 282 7.23 3.92 13.16
N VAL A 283 7.38 4.36 11.91
CA VAL A 283 8.12 3.59 10.87
C VAL A 283 9.54 3.26 11.35
N MET A 284 10.24 4.21 11.94
CA MET A 284 11.58 4.00 12.50
C MET A 284 11.58 2.93 13.61
N ARG A 285 10.61 2.97 14.54
CA ARG A 285 10.47 1.95 15.60
C ARG A 285 10.22 0.57 15.01
N LEU A 286 9.30 0.45 14.04
CA LEU A 286 8.99 -0.80 13.37
C LEU A 286 10.21 -1.37 12.63
N ARG A 287 10.93 -0.52 11.87
CA ARG A 287 12.19 -0.93 11.22
C ARG A 287 13.20 -1.45 12.25
N THR A 288 13.39 -0.72 13.34
CA THR A 288 14.32 -1.11 14.41
C THR A 288 13.93 -2.46 15.01
N ALA A 289 12.65 -2.69 15.26
CA ALA A 289 12.13 -3.97 15.76
C ALA A 289 12.42 -5.11 14.78
N VAL A 290 12.20 -4.91 13.47
CA VAL A 290 12.52 -5.91 12.44
C VAL A 290 14.02 -6.19 12.41
N ARG A 291 14.83 -5.14 12.26
CA ARG A 291 16.29 -5.28 12.07
C ARG A 291 17.01 -5.87 13.28
N SER A 292 16.52 -5.61 14.49
CA SER A 292 17.10 -6.19 15.72
C SER A 292 16.95 -7.71 15.82
N ARG A 293 15.97 -8.29 15.15
CA ARG A 293 15.68 -9.73 15.17
C ARG A 293 16.05 -10.42 13.87
N ARG A 294 15.87 -9.72 12.74
CA ARG A 294 16.13 -10.21 11.38
C ARG A 294 16.86 -9.14 10.58
N PRO A 295 18.21 -9.10 10.67
CA PRO A 295 19.01 -8.06 10.01
C PRO A 295 18.85 -8.03 8.49
N ASP A 296 18.58 -9.17 7.86
CA ASP A 296 18.46 -9.32 6.40
C ASP A 296 17.02 -9.18 5.88
N ALA A 297 16.02 -9.17 6.78
CA ALA A 297 14.62 -9.06 6.36
C ALA A 297 14.32 -7.71 5.73
N VAL A 298 13.66 -7.71 4.57
CA VAL A 298 13.29 -6.49 3.84
C VAL A 298 12.13 -5.78 4.55
N VAL A 299 12.29 -4.50 4.83
CA VAL A 299 11.18 -3.64 5.29
C VAL A 299 10.66 -2.85 4.10
N SER A 300 9.45 -3.13 3.66
CA SER A 300 8.78 -2.44 2.56
C SER A 300 7.52 -1.71 3.03
N ALA A 301 7.08 -0.72 2.27
CA ALA A 301 5.83 -0.01 2.56
C ALA A 301 4.93 0.08 1.32
N ALA A 302 3.64 -0.23 1.51
CA ALA A 302 2.59 0.10 0.54
C ALA A 302 2.24 1.58 0.69
N VAL A 303 2.30 2.33 -0.42
CA VAL A 303 2.16 3.79 -0.37
C VAL A 303 1.19 4.32 -1.42
N THR A 304 0.62 5.48 -1.13
CA THR A 304 -0.10 6.27 -2.12
C THR A 304 0.89 6.66 -3.23
N PRO A 305 0.57 6.39 -4.52
CA PRO A 305 1.55 6.51 -5.61
C PRO A 305 1.91 7.95 -5.97
N ASP A 306 1.00 8.91 -5.75
CA ASP A 306 1.29 10.32 -5.87
C ASP A 306 1.95 10.82 -4.58
N VAL A 307 3.18 11.33 -4.68
CA VAL A 307 3.98 11.70 -3.51
C VAL A 307 3.44 12.93 -2.79
N GLU A 308 2.85 13.87 -3.53
CA GLU A 308 2.29 15.09 -2.94
C GLU A 308 0.94 14.78 -2.24
N ASP A 309 0.10 13.93 -2.84
CA ASP A 309 -1.12 13.44 -2.20
C ASP A 309 -0.80 12.60 -0.95
N ALA A 310 0.21 11.72 -1.04
CA ALA A 310 0.69 10.95 0.11
C ALA A 310 1.13 11.86 1.27
N TYR A 311 1.93 12.88 0.95
CA TYR A 311 2.47 13.83 1.92
C TYR A 311 1.40 14.73 2.55
N ALA A 312 0.53 15.33 1.70
CA ALA A 312 -0.42 16.33 2.14
C ALA A 312 -1.68 15.71 2.79
N ARG A 313 -2.25 14.69 2.14
CA ARG A 313 -3.54 14.12 2.55
C ARG A 313 -3.40 12.88 3.43
N ARG A 314 -2.49 11.97 3.09
CA ARG A 314 -2.29 10.74 3.86
C ARG A 314 -1.27 10.90 4.98
N LEU A 315 -0.59 12.04 5.05
CA LEU A 315 0.51 12.34 5.98
C LEU A 315 1.63 11.27 5.93
N GLN A 316 1.75 10.62 4.78
CA GLN A 316 2.64 9.50 4.49
C GLN A 316 3.88 10.02 3.75
N ASP A 317 4.90 10.42 4.50
CA ASP A 317 6.14 11.00 3.95
C ASP A 317 7.13 9.90 3.51
N TRP A 318 6.72 9.08 2.55
CA TRP A 318 7.53 7.97 2.08
C TRP A 318 8.78 8.39 1.31
N ARG A 319 8.83 9.64 0.79
CA ARG A 319 10.06 10.22 0.25
C ARG A 319 11.15 10.27 1.33
N THR A 320 10.88 10.91 2.46
CA THR A 320 11.81 10.98 3.59
C THR A 320 12.14 9.58 4.14
N TRP A 321 11.20 8.64 4.12
CA TRP A 321 11.48 7.26 4.56
C TRP A 321 12.49 6.54 3.67
N LEU A 322 12.46 6.78 2.34
CA LEU A 322 13.46 6.26 1.41
C LEU A 322 14.82 6.94 1.61
N GLU A 323 14.85 8.27 1.63
CA GLU A 323 16.06 9.08 1.79
C GLU A 323 16.79 8.77 3.10
N SER A 324 16.04 8.64 4.21
CA SER A 324 16.57 8.30 5.53
C SER A 324 16.82 6.81 5.73
N GLY A 325 16.51 5.98 4.75
CA GLY A 325 16.66 4.53 4.83
C GLY A 325 15.75 3.85 5.83
N LEU A 326 14.59 4.43 6.14
CA LEU A 326 13.60 3.82 7.04
C LEU A 326 12.87 2.64 6.39
N ILE A 327 12.84 2.57 5.07
CA ILE A 327 12.35 1.43 4.30
C ILE A 327 13.37 1.00 3.26
N ASP A 328 13.39 -0.27 2.90
CA ASP A 328 14.30 -0.85 1.90
C ASP A 328 13.67 -0.87 0.51
N ALA A 329 12.34 -0.96 0.47
CA ALA A 329 11.55 -0.96 -0.76
C ALA A 329 10.28 -0.14 -0.60
N VAL A 330 9.90 0.60 -1.64
CA VAL A 330 8.61 1.26 -1.75
C VAL A 330 7.72 0.52 -2.74
N CYS A 331 6.44 0.38 -2.37
CA CYS A 331 5.44 -0.27 -3.21
C CYS A 331 4.29 0.71 -3.49
N PRO A 332 4.42 1.59 -4.52
CA PRO A 332 3.35 2.51 -4.89
C PRO A 332 2.15 1.73 -5.44
N MET A 333 0.98 1.91 -4.83
CA MET A 333 -0.28 1.26 -5.20
C MET A 333 -0.89 1.93 -6.44
N ALA A 334 -0.24 1.79 -7.59
CA ALA A 334 -0.63 2.42 -8.86
C ALA A 334 -1.83 1.68 -9.51
N TYR A 335 -2.95 1.64 -8.80
CA TYR A 335 -4.16 0.88 -9.19
C TYR A 335 -5.03 1.67 -10.19
N THR A 336 -4.47 2.01 -11.33
CA THR A 336 -5.16 2.71 -12.41
C THR A 336 -5.22 1.86 -13.68
N PRO A 337 -6.31 1.89 -14.45
CA PRO A 337 -6.34 1.33 -15.80
C PRO A 337 -5.68 2.23 -16.85
N GLU A 338 -5.38 3.49 -16.50
CA GLU A 338 -4.78 4.46 -17.38
C GLU A 338 -3.27 4.26 -17.49
N THR A 339 -2.83 3.62 -18.56
CA THR A 339 -1.42 3.33 -18.82
C THR A 339 -0.47 4.53 -18.71
N PRO A 340 -0.78 5.74 -19.23
CA PRO A 340 0.10 6.89 -19.06
C PRO A 340 0.22 7.36 -17.61
N LEU A 341 -0.85 7.27 -16.83
CA LEU A 341 -0.83 7.63 -15.40
C LEU A 341 0.02 6.63 -14.63
N PHE A 342 -0.17 5.33 -14.87
CA PHE A 342 0.65 4.27 -14.28
C PHE A 342 2.15 4.51 -14.54
N ALA A 343 2.52 4.77 -15.81
CA ALA A 343 3.91 5.02 -16.18
C ALA A 343 4.52 6.21 -15.42
N ARG A 344 3.77 7.31 -15.31
CA ARG A 344 4.23 8.50 -14.56
C ARG A 344 4.42 8.21 -13.08
N GLN A 345 3.48 7.48 -12.45
CA GLN A 345 3.55 7.15 -11.02
C GLN A 345 4.78 6.28 -10.71
N ILE A 346 5.07 5.28 -11.54
CA ILE A 346 6.24 4.42 -11.34
C ILE A 346 7.54 5.16 -11.62
N ALA A 347 7.61 5.97 -12.69
CA ALA A 347 8.76 6.81 -13.00
C ALA A 347 9.07 7.79 -11.85
N SER A 348 8.03 8.44 -11.29
CA SER A 348 8.16 9.34 -10.14
C SER A 348 8.75 8.61 -8.92
N ALA A 349 8.19 7.45 -8.58
CA ALA A 349 8.69 6.66 -7.46
C ALA A 349 10.15 6.22 -7.67
N ARG A 350 10.51 5.77 -8.90
CA ARG A 350 11.89 5.40 -9.23
C ARG A 350 12.85 6.59 -9.11
N GLY A 351 12.43 7.76 -9.58
CA GLY A 351 13.24 8.99 -9.49
C GLY A 351 13.55 9.42 -8.05
N LEU A 352 12.66 9.10 -7.10
CA LEU A 352 12.80 9.44 -5.68
C LEU A 352 13.52 8.35 -4.87
N ALA A 353 13.54 7.10 -5.35
CA ALA A 353 13.99 5.97 -4.54
C ALA A 353 15.52 5.83 -4.42
N GLY A 354 16.31 6.56 -5.21
CA GLY A 354 17.77 6.44 -5.18
C GLY A 354 18.23 5.00 -5.42
N THR A 355 18.90 4.39 -4.43
CA THR A 355 19.33 2.99 -4.46
C THR A 355 18.33 2.01 -3.86
N ARG A 356 17.21 2.50 -3.33
CA ARG A 356 16.16 1.65 -2.72
C ARG A 356 15.28 1.03 -3.81
N ALA A 357 14.75 -0.14 -3.50
CA ALA A 357 13.92 -0.87 -4.46
C ALA A 357 12.55 -0.20 -4.67
N VAL A 358 12.05 -0.25 -5.90
CA VAL A 358 10.68 0.12 -6.27
C VAL A 358 9.98 -1.13 -6.79
N TRP A 359 8.92 -1.55 -6.11
CA TRP A 359 8.06 -2.64 -6.53
C TRP A 359 6.72 -2.06 -7.01
N ALA A 360 6.50 -2.07 -8.31
CA ALA A 360 5.29 -1.49 -8.89
C ALA A 360 4.04 -2.25 -8.43
N GLY A 361 3.18 -1.62 -7.64
CA GLY A 361 1.89 -2.16 -7.22
C GLY A 361 0.87 -2.05 -8.34
N ILE A 362 0.37 -3.18 -8.85
CA ILE A 362 -0.53 -3.26 -10.00
C ILE A 362 -1.89 -3.82 -9.56
N GLY A 363 -2.96 -3.05 -9.80
CA GLY A 363 -4.33 -3.41 -9.46
C GLY A 363 -4.95 -4.40 -10.45
N ALA A 364 -4.50 -5.65 -10.44
CA ALA A 364 -4.94 -6.70 -11.35
C ALA A 364 -6.46 -6.97 -11.32
N PHE A 365 -7.12 -6.64 -10.19
CA PHE A 365 -8.58 -6.74 -10.05
C PHE A 365 -9.37 -5.84 -11.02
N ARG A 366 -8.73 -4.79 -11.56
CA ARG A 366 -9.32 -3.80 -12.48
C ARG A 366 -8.85 -3.97 -13.92
N LEU A 367 -7.91 -4.86 -14.18
CA LEU A 367 -7.21 -5.00 -15.46
C LEU A 367 -7.52 -6.36 -16.09
N SER A 368 -7.49 -6.42 -17.43
CA SER A 368 -7.37 -7.68 -18.15
C SER A 368 -5.96 -8.26 -18.04
N PRO A 369 -5.74 -9.56 -18.30
CA PRO A 369 -4.40 -10.14 -18.33
C PRO A 369 -3.45 -9.40 -19.26
N ALA A 370 -3.91 -8.99 -20.45
CA ALA A 370 -3.10 -8.23 -21.42
C ALA A 370 -2.67 -6.85 -20.87
N GLN A 371 -3.58 -6.12 -20.22
CA GLN A 371 -3.26 -4.84 -19.58
C GLN A 371 -2.30 -5.01 -18.40
N THR A 372 -2.45 -6.07 -17.61
CA THR A 372 -1.51 -6.39 -16.52
C THR A 372 -0.11 -6.67 -17.07
N VAL A 373 0.00 -7.45 -18.13
CA VAL A 373 1.29 -7.68 -18.83
C VAL A 373 1.89 -6.36 -19.32
N GLN A 374 1.08 -5.50 -19.92
CA GLN A 374 1.51 -4.17 -20.37
C GLN A 374 2.05 -3.33 -19.21
N HIS A 375 1.36 -3.28 -18.08
CA HIS A 375 1.80 -2.53 -16.90
C HIS A 375 3.11 -3.09 -16.32
N ILE A 376 3.28 -4.42 -16.28
CA ILE A 376 4.56 -5.02 -15.86
C ILE A 376 5.70 -4.63 -16.79
N GLN A 377 5.47 -4.67 -18.12
CA GLN A 377 6.49 -4.25 -19.08
C GLN A 377 6.85 -2.77 -18.92
N ILE A 378 5.87 -1.91 -18.68
CA ILE A 378 6.10 -0.49 -18.39
C ILE A 378 6.86 -0.31 -17.09
N ALA A 379 6.51 -1.03 -16.02
CA ALA A 379 7.26 -0.98 -14.77
C ALA A 379 8.75 -1.30 -14.98
N ARG A 380 9.06 -2.35 -15.75
CA ARG A 380 10.43 -2.69 -16.15
C ARG A 380 11.11 -1.57 -16.96
N GLN A 381 10.40 -0.96 -17.91
CA GLN A 381 10.90 0.16 -18.71
C GLN A 381 11.20 1.41 -17.87
N GLN A 382 10.40 1.64 -16.81
CA GLN A 382 10.64 2.72 -15.85
C GLN A 382 11.71 2.38 -14.80
N GLY A 383 12.34 1.21 -14.88
CA GLY A 383 13.41 0.81 -13.97
C GLY A 383 12.94 0.33 -12.60
N ALA A 384 11.72 -0.14 -12.48
CA ALA A 384 11.26 -0.80 -11.26
C ALA A 384 12.03 -2.10 -11.03
N ASP A 385 12.37 -2.37 -9.75
CA ASP A 385 13.12 -3.57 -9.33
C ASP A 385 12.19 -4.80 -9.18
N GLY A 386 10.90 -4.59 -9.37
CA GLY A 386 9.90 -5.65 -9.32
C GLY A 386 8.48 -5.12 -9.44
N PHE A 387 7.55 -6.04 -9.32
CA PHE A 387 6.12 -5.74 -9.31
C PHE A 387 5.38 -6.60 -8.31
N VAL A 388 4.24 -6.10 -7.85
CA VAL A 388 3.33 -6.82 -6.95
C VAL A 388 1.91 -6.74 -7.52
N LEU A 389 1.28 -7.87 -7.78
CA LEU A 389 -0.10 -7.93 -8.28
C LEU A 389 -1.09 -7.96 -7.12
N PHE A 390 -2.01 -7.02 -7.08
CA PHE A 390 -3.11 -6.98 -6.13
C PHE A 390 -4.39 -7.45 -6.81
N SER A 391 -4.93 -8.57 -6.45
CA SER A 391 -4.51 -9.56 -5.46
C SER A 391 -4.60 -10.97 -6.05
N TYR A 392 -3.89 -11.94 -5.46
CA TYR A 392 -4.04 -13.36 -5.79
C TYR A 392 -5.50 -13.78 -5.77
N ASP A 393 -6.21 -13.42 -4.70
CA ASP A 393 -7.62 -13.77 -4.50
C ASP A 393 -8.52 -13.25 -5.62
N SER A 394 -8.28 -12.03 -6.11
CA SER A 394 -9.07 -11.45 -7.20
C SER A 394 -8.78 -12.07 -8.58
N MET A 395 -7.61 -12.69 -8.74
CA MET A 395 -7.18 -13.32 -9.99
C MET A 395 -7.54 -14.81 -10.07
N THR A 396 -7.83 -15.45 -8.93
CA THR A 396 -8.12 -16.88 -8.80
C THR A 396 -9.54 -17.18 -8.35
N GLY A 397 -10.36 -16.17 -8.08
CA GLY A 397 -11.76 -16.33 -7.66
C GLY A 397 -12.62 -17.11 -8.67
N ALA A 398 -13.74 -17.64 -8.18
CA ALA A 398 -14.65 -18.53 -8.93
C ALA A 398 -15.08 -17.99 -10.30
N ASP A 399 -15.27 -16.69 -10.42
CA ASP A 399 -15.67 -16.02 -11.66
C ASP A 399 -14.57 -16.03 -12.75
N ARG A 400 -13.34 -16.37 -12.39
CA ARG A 400 -12.16 -16.44 -13.29
C ARG A 400 -11.65 -17.88 -13.50
N ALA A 401 -12.32 -18.88 -12.93
CA ALA A 401 -11.89 -20.29 -13.00
C ALA A 401 -11.88 -20.88 -14.42
N LEU A 402 -12.66 -20.32 -15.36
CA LEU A 402 -12.74 -20.78 -16.75
C LEU A 402 -11.63 -20.24 -17.64
N ASP A 403 -10.94 -19.16 -17.24
CA ASP A 403 -9.79 -18.58 -17.95
C ASP A 403 -8.72 -18.15 -16.95
N PRO A 404 -7.74 -19.03 -16.68
CA PRO A 404 -6.78 -18.79 -15.59
C PRO A 404 -5.94 -17.54 -15.88
N TYR A 405 -6.34 -16.45 -15.25
CA TYR A 405 -5.71 -15.12 -15.37
C TYR A 405 -4.19 -15.18 -15.19
N LEU A 406 -3.74 -15.83 -14.11
CA LEU A 406 -2.32 -15.99 -13.83
C LEU A 406 -1.59 -16.78 -14.92
N ALA A 407 -2.25 -17.78 -15.54
CA ALA A 407 -1.65 -18.55 -16.63
C ALA A 407 -1.43 -17.71 -17.89
N GLN A 408 -2.33 -16.78 -18.20
CA GLN A 408 -2.16 -15.86 -19.33
C GLN A 408 -1.05 -14.87 -19.08
N VAL A 409 -1.02 -14.25 -17.88
CA VAL A 409 0.03 -13.32 -17.47
C VAL A 409 1.39 -14.03 -17.50
N SER A 410 1.49 -15.23 -16.90
CA SER A 410 2.73 -16.01 -16.84
C SER A 410 3.26 -16.38 -18.22
N ARG A 411 2.42 -16.91 -19.12
CA ARG A 411 2.84 -17.27 -20.48
C ARG A 411 3.40 -16.10 -21.28
N ALA A 412 2.84 -14.90 -21.06
CA ALA A 412 3.29 -13.70 -21.76
C ALA A 412 4.61 -13.13 -21.20
N LEU A 413 4.88 -13.31 -19.90
CA LEU A 413 6.03 -12.73 -19.23
C LEU A 413 7.20 -13.69 -19.07
N PHE A 414 6.93 -14.98 -18.96
CA PHE A 414 7.90 -16.05 -18.69
C PHE A 414 7.71 -17.17 -19.71
N PRO A 415 7.91 -16.90 -21.01
CA PRO A 415 7.80 -17.95 -22.02
C PRO A 415 8.76 -19.09 -21.66
N PRO A 416 8.37 -20.37 -21.85
CA PRO A 416 9.29 -21.47 -21.66
C PRO A 416 10.54 -21.22 -22.50
N ALA A 417 11.70 -21.51 -21.92
CA ALA A 417 12.99 -21.36 -22.63
C ALA A 417 12.88 -22.03 -23.99
N SER A 418 12.97 -21.24 -25.05
CA SER A 418 12.95 -21.76 -26.42
C SER A 418 14.21 -22.62 -26.62
N GLY A 419 14.08 -23.94 -26.46
CA GLY A 419 15.14 -24.87 -26.84
C GLY A 419 15.54 -25.89 -25.79
N SER A 420 14.76 -26.94 -25.68
CA SER A 420 15.31 -28.29 -25.58
C SER A 420 14.35 -29.20 -26.34
N LYS A 421 14.60 -29.32 -27.66
CA LYS A 421 14.17 -30.48 -28.43
C LYS A 421 15.16 -31.58 -28.23
#